data_cd93b3ad3fe8fabcd3fafff634c3f373
#
_entry.id   cd93b3ad3fe8fabcd3fafff634c3f373
#
_cell.length_a   1.000
_cell.length_b   1.000
_cell.length_c   1.000
_cell.angle_alpha   90.00
_cell.angle_beta   90.00
_cell.angle_gamma   90.00
#
_symmetry.space_group_name_H-M   'P 1'
#
loop_
_entity.id
_entity.type
_entity.pdbx_description
1 polymer ?
#
loop_
_entity_poly.entity_id
_entity_poly.type
_entity_poly.pdbx_seq_one_letter_code
_entity_poly.pdbx_strand_id
1 'polypeptide(L)'
;MNNILSVLENFSLDNADDIAISIAHDFRKRRIEKNLTREQVAERSNVALSNIVRFEQKGLISLKNLIALAMAMDYNSEIKNIFWRGAKH
;
A
#
# COMPACT_ATOMS: atom_id res chain seq x y z
N MET A 1 -29.32 7.17 -10.88
CA MET A 1 -28.73 7.36 -10.63
C MET A 1 -27.82 7.18 -10.29
N ASN A 2 -27.58 7.03 -10.10
CA ASN A 2 -26.78 6.98 -9.86
C ASN A 2 -25.82 6.96 -9.81
N ASN A 3 -25.76 7.09 -9.74
CA ASN A 3 -24.67 7.48 -10.18
C ASN A 3 -23.48 7.48 -9.29
N ILE A 4 -23.51 7.58 -8.03
CA ILE A 4 -22.42 7.37 -7.11
C ILE A 4 -21.85 5.98 -7.27
N LEU A 5 -22.66 4.99 -7.34
CA LEU A 5 -22.16 3.64 -7.53
C LEU A 5 -21.45 3.49 -8.87
N SER A 6 -21.97 4.13 -9.89
CA SER A 6 -21.34 4.07 -11.19
C SER A 6 -19.98 4.76 -11.19
N VAL A 7 -19.88 5.89 -10.52
CA VAL A 7 -18.62 6.58 -10.39
C VAL A 7 -17.63 5.72 -9.62
N LEU A 8 -18.06 5.11 -8.55
CA LEU A 8 -17.19 4.26 -7.76
C LEU A 8 -16.75 3.04 -8.53
N GLU A 9 -17.60 2.47 -9.34
CA GLU A 9 -17.20 1.34 -10.15
C GLU A 9 -16.16 1.72 -11.20
N ASN A 10 -16.34 2.85 -11.84
CA ASN A 10 -15.39 3.30 -12.82
C ASN A 10 -14.07 3.70 -12.21
N PHE A 11 -14.13 4.14 -10.96
CA PHE A 11 -12.98 4.55 -10.27
C PHE A 11 -12.33 3.42 -9.64
N SER A 12 -12.84 2.29 -9.80
CA SER A 12 -12.59 1.33 -8.95
C SER A 12 -11.48 0.58 -9.37
N LEU A 13 -10.92 0.07 -9.33
CA LEU A 13 -9.92 -0.90 -9.24
C LEU A 13 -9.85 -1.78 -10.46
N ASP A 14 -10.23 -1.21 -11.60
CA ASP A 14 -10.15 -1.98 -12.82
C ASP A 14 -8.78 -1.91 -13.47
N ASN A 15 -7.94 -0.98 -13.10
CA ASN A 15 -6.63 -0.90 -13.71
C ASN A 15 -5.54 -0.80 -12.66
N ALA A 16 -4.32 -1.04 -13.11
CA ALA A 16 -3.18 -1.13 -12.19
C ALA A 16 -2.90 0.18 -11.48
N ASP A 17 -3.11 1.30 -12.13
CA ASP A 17 -2.86 2.60 -11.50
C ASP A 17 -3.82 2.83 -10.34
N ASP A 18 -5.09 2.50 -10.53
CA ASP A 18 -6.07 2.68 -9.47
C ASP A 18 -5.79 1.74 -8.31
N ILE A 19 -5.40 0.52 -8.60
CA ILE A 19 -5.06 -0.43 -7.55
C ILE A 19 -3.82 0.05 -6.78
N ALA A 20 -2.82 0.56 -7.49
CA ALA A 20 -1.61 1.06 -6.83
C ALA A 20 -1.94 2.22 -5.89
N ILE A 21 -2.77 3.15 -6.33
CA ILE A 21 -3.20 4.27 -5.50
C ILE A 21 -3.99 3.78 -4.29
N SER A 22 -4.85 2.78 -4.51
CA SER A 22 -5.63 2.20 -3.42
C SER A 22 -4.71 1.57 -2.37
N ILE A 23 -3.71 0.84 -2.80
CA ILE A 23 -2.74 0.24 -1.88
C ILE A 23 -2.00 1.33 -1.11
N ALA A 24 -1.62 2.41 -1.80
CA ALA A 24 -0.93 3.52 -1.15
C ALA A 24 -1.80 4.21 -0.10
N HIS A 25 -3.10 4.36 -0.39
CA HIS A 25 -4.03 4.95 0.57
C HIS A 25 -4.22 4.04 1.77
N ASP A 26 -4.30 2.73 1.54
CA ASP A 26 -4.42 1.77 2.63
C ASP A 26 -3.17 1.80 3.52
N PHE A 27 -2.00 1.89 2.90
CA PHE A 27 -0.76 2.01 3.65
C PHE A 27 -0.78 3.26 4.54
N ARG A 28 -1.14 4.39 3.97
CA ARG A 28 -1.20 5.64 4.72
C ARG A 28 -2.19 5.52 5.88
N LYS A 29 -3.35 4.95 5.63
CA LYS A 29 -4.37 4.78 6.66
C LYS A 29 -3.85 3.93 7.80
N ARG A 30 -3.19 2.82 7.49
CA ARG A 30 -2.63 1.95 8.52
C ARG A 30 -1.50 2.63 9.28
N ARG A 31 -0.68 3.40 8.57
CA ARG A 31 0.40 4.15 9.21
C ARG A 31 -0.17 5.11 10.26
N ILE A 32 -1.20 5.85 9.87
CA ILE A 32 -1.83 6.81 10.77
C ILE A 32 -2.48 6.10 11.95
N GLU A 33 -3.15 4.99 11.71
CA GLU A 33 -3.78 4.23 12.78
C GLU A 33 -2.77 3.72 13.79
N LYS A 34 -1.55 3.45 13.35
CA LYS A 34 -0.48 3.03 14.24
C LYS A 34 0.26 4.20 14.88
N ASN A 35 -0.19 5.41 14.62
CA ASN A 35 0.43 6.64 15.14
C ASN A 35 1.89 6.77 14.71
N LEU A 36 2.18 6.38 13.47
CA LEU A 36 3.54 6.47 12.95
C LEU A 36 3.63 7.61 11.95
N THR A 37 4.68 8.41 12.10
CA THR A 37 4.98 9.42 11.09
C THR A 37 5.70 8.76 9.92
N ARG A 38 5.73 9.44 8.78
CA ARG A 38 6.51 8.97 7.63
C ARG A 38 7.98 8.81 7.99
N GLU A 39 8.49 9.74 8.79
CA GLU A 39 9.89 9.69 9.24
C GLU A 39 10.16 8.45 10.07
N GLN A 40 9.24 8.10 10.94
CA GLN A 40 9.40 6.91 11.76
C GLN A 40 9.39 5.65 10.91
N VAL A 41 8.52 5.60 9.91
CA VAL A 41 8.50 4.45 9.01
C VAL A 41 9.76 4.42 8.15
N ALA A 42 10.24 5.58 7.70
CA ALA A 42 11.50 5.64 6.97
C ALA A 42 12.65 5.06 7.80
N GLU A 43 12.69 5.41 9.04
CA GLU A 43 13.73 4.90 9.94
C GLU A 43 13.61 3.39 10.13
N ARG A 44 12.41 2.90 10.36
CA ARG A 44 12.19 1.47 10.60
C ARG A 44 12.43 0.62 9.36
N SER A 45 12.08 1.15 8.19
CA SER A 45 12.12 0.38 6.96
C SER A 45 13.42 0.57 6.18
N ASN A 46 14.16 1.60 6.52
CA ASN A 46 15.33 2.01 5.77
C ASN A 46 15.00 2.43 4.32
N VAL A 47 13.76 2.83 4.10
CA VAL A 47 13.32 3.38 2.83
C VAL A 47 13.38 4.90 2.95
N ALA A 48 13.91 5.57 1.94
CA ALA A 48 14.04 7.02 1.97
C ALA A 48 12.69 7.69 2.14
N LEU A 49 12.64 8.75 2.93
CA LEU A 49 11.41 9.48 3.19
C LEU A 49 10.74 9.95 1.90
N SER A 50 11.53 10.44 0.94
CA SER A 50 10.97 10.90 -0.33
C SER A 50 10.27 9.78 -1.08
N ASN A 51 10.73 8.56 -0.96
CA ASN A 51 10.08 7.41 -1.59
C ASN A 51 8.76 7.08 -0.92
N ILE A 52 8.67 7.26 0.39
CA ILE A 52 7.42 7.04 1.11
C ILE A 52 6.40 8.10 0.73
N VAL A 53 6.81 9.36 0.68
CA VAL A 53 5.92 10.45 0.28
C VAL A 53 5.39 10.21 -1.13
N ARG A 54 6.28 9.85 -2.06
CA ARG A 54 5.88 9.59 -3.43
C ARG A 54 4.92 8.42 -3.52
N PHE A 55 5.19 7.35 -2.76
CA PHE A 55 4.30 6.21 -2.72
C PHE A 55 2.91 6.61 -2.24
N GLU A 56 2.84 7.32 -1.12
CA GLU A 56 1.55 7.70 -0.56
C GLU A 56 0.77 8.63 -1.47
N GLN A 57 1.47 9.47 -2.25
CA GLN A 57 0.80 10.42 -3.12
C GLN A 57 0.46 9.85 -4.48
N LYS A 58 1.29 8.99 -5.01
CA LYS A 58 1.17 8.56 -6.41
C LYS A 58 1.06 7.07 -6.61
N GLY A 59 1.21 6.28 -5.58
CA GLY A 59 1.17 4.83 -5.72
C GLY A 59 2.39 4.26 -6.41
N LEU A 60 3.49 5.00 -6.45
CA LEU A 60 4.70 4.58 -7.17
C LEU A 60 5.78 4.19 -6.18
N ILE A 61 6.22 2.95 -6.28
CA ILE A 61 7.27 2.44 -5.39
C ILE A 61 7.83 1.17 -6.02
N SER A 62 9.07 0.88 -5.75
CA SER A 62 9.62 -0.40 -6.16
C SER A 62 9.04 -1.53 -5.30
N LEU A 63 8.99 -2.72 -5.85
CA LEU A 63 8.50 -3.86 -5.07
C LEU A 63 9.32 -4.06 -3.81
N LYS A 64 10.64 -3.96 -3.91
CA LYS A 64 11.50 -4.15 -2.76
C LYS A 64 11.19 -3.14 -1.65
N ASN A 65 10.99 -1.89 -2.02
CA ASN A 65 10.68 -0.87 -1.03
C ASN A 65 9.28 -1.08 -0.44
N LEU A 66 8.31 -1.51 -1.25
CA LEU A 66 6.99 -1.83 -0.73
C LEU A 66 7.07 -2.95 0.30
N ILE A 67 7.86 -3.98 0.02
CA ILE A 67 8.06 -5.07 0.98
C ILE A 67 8.69 -4.53 2.27
N ALA A 68 9.68 -3.66 2.15
CA ALA A 68 10.33 -3.08 3.34
C ALA A 68 9.33 -2.28 4.18
N LEU A 69 8.45 -1.51 3.52
CA LEU A 69 7.41 -0.78 4.23
C LEU A 69 6.42 -1.73 4.91
N ALA A 70 6.03 -2.78 4.23
CA ALA A 70 5.10 -3.77 4.78
C ALA A 70 5.70 -4.43 6.02
N MET A 71 6.97 -4.78 5.96
CA MET A 71 7.65 -5.39 7.09
C MET A 71 7.74 -4.41 8.27
N ALA A 72 8.01 -3.14 7.99
CA ALA A 72 8.07 -2.12 9.03
C ALA A 72 6.72 -1.91 9.72
N MET A 73 5.65 -2.30 9.05
CA MET A 73 4.29 -2.16 9.56
C MET A 73 3.72 -3.50 10.03
N ASP A 74 4.55 -4.53 10.09
CA ASP A 74 4.16 -5.86 10.56
C ASP A 74 3.22 -6.61 9.62
N TYR A 75 3.33 -6.34 8.32
CA TYR A 75 2.55 -7.06 7.31
C TYR A 75 3.39 -8.11 6.58
N ASN A 76 4.32 -8.73 7.29
CA ASN A 76 5.21 -9.70 6.69
C ASN A 76 4.48 -10.86 6.04
N SER A 77 3.50 -11.41 6.72
CA SER A 77 2.79 -12.58 6.23
C SER A 77 1.98 -12.23 4.98
N GLU A 78 1.32 -11.10 5.03
CA GLU A 78 0.47 -10.68 3.93
C GLU A 78 1.28 -10.45 2.66
N ILE A 79 2.38 -9.72 2.77
CA ILE A 79 3.16 -9.41 1.58
C ILE A 79 3.91 -10.64 1.07
N LYS A 80 4.37 -11.49 1.96
CA LYS A 80 5.08 -12.69 1.58
C LYS A 80 4.19 -13.64 0.81
N ASN A 81 2.92 -13.68 1.14
CA ASN A 81 2.00 -14.65 0.59
C ASN A 81 1.07 -14.08 -0.49
N ILE A 82 1.45 -12.97 -1.10
CA ILE A 82 0.56 -12.28 -2.01
C ILE A 82 0.03 -13.16 -3.15
N PHE A 83 0.83 -14.11 -3.62
CA PHE A 83 0.39 -15.04 -4.66
C PHE A 83 0.31 -16.47 -4.19
N TRP A 84 0.52 -16.70 -2.90
CA TRP A 84 0.53 -18.06 -2.42
C TRP A 84 -0.89 -18.54 -2.18
N ARG A 85 -1.18 -19.74 -2.62
CA ARG A 85 -2.51 -20.26 -2.52
C ARG A 85 -2.73 -21.25 -1.42
N GLY A 86 -1.77 -21.46 -0.61
CA GLY A 86 -1.89 -22.42 0.46
C GLY A 86 -1.30 -23.73 0.08
N ALA A 87 -1.11 -24.52 1.04
CA ALA A 87 -0.49 -25.79 0.84
C ALA A 87 -1.42 -26.83 0.36
N LYS A 88 -2.61 -26.65 0.32
CA LYS A 88 -3.43 -27.63 -0.07
C LYS A 88 -3.65 -27.66 -1.42
N HIS A 89 -3.65 -28.19 -1.79
CA HIS A 89 -3.79 -28.19 -3.01
C HIS A 89 -4.09 -28.92 -3.32
#